data_5104b9a25cccb4c0c649f57be70f764b
#
_entry.id   5104b9a25cccb4c0c649f57be70f764b
#
_cell.length_a   1.000
_cell.length_b   1.000
_cell.length_c   1.000
_cell.angle_alpha   90.00
_cell.angle_beta   90.00
_cell.angle_gamma   90.00
#
_symmetry.space_group_name_H-M   'P 1'
#
loop_
_entity.id
_entity.type
_entity.pdbx_description
1 polymer ?
#
loop_
_entity_poly.entity_id
_entity_poly.type
_entity_poly.pdbx_seq_one_letter_code
_entity_poly.pdbx_strand_id
1 'polypeptide(L)'
;MYLDHRVTAKITQILEQIDMSALLMDSNGTVVLPEGDNRQLSLPDQLRRDPTTPMVYGGVTLIGTDDRQPLFICLHGDSQEVKNCAMLCAELINMLVHVDLGHATREQAVRLMLRGEVEGAELESLAAEHNIALDKKRCVMYFYSAQTATEDASAILEGVIDPENDVLTEVGRHSLALMKTLDEEANFDALAELTRAVENSFLMETGQPVYIGVSQPRDDLSLIAESFEEARNAINIGRVYNSTSTIFFYDRLLLERFLYDLPVDVSARYSSQIFNRQTAKLFNDEMLHTIETFFENSLNLSETARKLYIHRNTLVYRLEKVQRAIGLDLRSFDDAVTFKMMMLLGKNTQSRKNRL
;
A
#
# COMPACT_ATOMS: atom_id res chain seq x y z
N MET A 1 1.70 1.32 -13.30
CA MET A 1 2.75 0.48 -13.92
C MET A 1 4.06 1.23 -13.76
N TYR A 2 5.06 0.62 -13.13
CA TYR A 2 6.41 1.20 -13.02
C TYR A 2 7.25 0.50 -14.09
N LEU A 3 7.60 1.20 -15.16
CA LEU A 3 8.50 0.67 -16.17
C LEU A 3 9.91 0.63 -15.57
N ASP A 4 10.64 -0.47 -15.78
CA ASP A 4 12.06 -0.57 -15.44
C ASP A 4 12.83 0.56 -16.15
N HIS A 5 13.81 1.13 -15.47
CA HIS A 5 14.63 2.23 -16.01
C HIS A 5 15.26 1.89 -17.39
N ARG A 6 15.60 0.61 -17.63
CA ARG A 6 16.13 0.14 -18.93
C ARG A 6 15.07 0.17 -20.03
N VAL A 7 13.85 -0.30 -19.73
CA VAL A 7 12.71 -0.26 -20.65
C VAL A 7 12.32 1.18 -20.91
N THR A 8 12.23 1.98 -19.87
CA THR A 8 11.97 3.43 -19.95
C THR A 8 12.96 4.14 -20.86
N ALA A 9 14.27 3.87 -20.69
CA ALA A 9 15.31 4.45 -21.53
C ALA A 9 15.18 4.03 -23.01
N LYS A 10 14.87 2.76 -23.30
CA LYS A 10 14.64 2.27 -24.67
C LYS A 10 13.40 2.88 -25.30
N ILE A 11 12.30 2.98 -24.55
CA ILE A 11 11.07 3.62 -25.02
C ILE A 11 11.32 5.10 -25.29
N THR A 12 12.01 5.81 -24.39
CA THR A 12 12.42 7.21 -24.60
C THR A 12 13.20 7.35 -25.89
N GLN A 13 14.19 6.48 -26.14
CA GLN A 13 14.98 6.48 -27.37
C GLN A 13 14.11 6.29 -28.61
N ILE A 14 13.11 5.39 -28.57
CA ILE A 14 12.16 5.17 -29.68
C ILE A 14 11.32 6.43 -29.92
N LEU A 15 10.78 7.01 -28.84
CA LEU A 15 9.92 8.21 -28.95
C LEU A 15 10.70 9.44 -29.41
N GLU A 16 11.99 9.57 -29.05
CA GLU A 16 12.86 10.65 -29.51
C GLU A 16 13.26 10.52 -31.00
N GLN A 17 13.29 9.30 -31.54
CA GLN A 17 13.54 9.06 -32.97
C GLN A 17 12.35 9.41 -33.87
N ILE A 18 11.19 9.58 -33.28
CA ILE A 18 9.98 10.00 -34.02
C ILE A 18 10.02 11.53 -34.11
N ASP A 19 10.03 12.08 -35.34
CA ASP A 19 10.00 13.52 -35.58
C ASP A 19 8.60 14.13 -35.28
N MET A 20 8.02 13.77 -34.12
CA MET A 20 6.71 14.17 -33.64
C MET A 20 6.70 14.28 -32.12
N SER A 21 5.88 15.19 -31.60
CA SER A 21 5.64 15.27 -30.15
C SER A 21 4.90 14.01 -29.67
N ALA A 22 5.53 13.22 -28.84
CA ALA A 22 5.03 11.96 -28.29
C ALA A 22 4.93 12.02 -26.77
N LEU A 23 3.85 11.48 -26.21
CA LEU A 23 3.68 11.25 -24.77
C LEU A 23 3.34 9.78 -24.52
N LEU A 24 3.87 9.22 -23.45
CA LEU A 24 3.45 7.92 -22.94
C LEU A 24 2.70 8.13 -21.61
N MET A 25 1.56 7.47 -21.47
CA MET A 25 0.69 7.59 -20.29
C MET A 25 0.38 6.20 -19.72
N ASP A 26 0.11 6.15 -18.43
CA ASP A 26 -0.42 4.95 -17.77
C ASP A 26 -1.94 4.78 -18.00
N SER A 27 -2.51 3.69 -17.49
CA SER A 27 -3.94 3.37 -17.57
C SER A 27 -4.85 4.42 -16.91
N ASN A 28 -4.31 5.27 -16.04
CA ASN A 28 -5.02 6.38 -15.40
C ASN A 28 -4.92 7.69 -16.17
N GLY A 29 -4.12 7.72 -17.25
CA GLY A 29 -3.84 8.91 -18.04
C GLY A 29 -2.74 9.81 -17.46
N THR A 30 -1.96 9.30 -16.48
CA THR A 30 -0.80 10.02 -15.96
C THR A 30 0.36 9.91 -16.94
N VAL A 31 0.99 11.03 -17.28
CA VAL A 31 2.14 11.05 -18.18
C VAL A 31 3.33 10.35 -17.50
N VAL A 32 3.85 9.33 -18.16
CA VAL A 32 5.04 8.57 -17.74
C VAL A 32 6.29 9.08 -18.45
N LEU A 33 6.16 9.44 -19.74
CA LEU A 33 7.22 10.02 -20.56
C LEU A 33 6.70 11.24 -21.34
N PRO A 34 7.51 12.32 -21.40
CA PRO A 34 8.86 12.49 -20.86
C PRO A 34 8.88 12.51 -19.32
N GLU A 35 9.99 12.05 -18.72
CA GLU A 35 10.19 12.06 -17.27
C GLU A 35 10.07 13.47 -16.69
N GLY A 36 9.37 13.59 -15.55
CA GLY A 36 9.14 14.88 -14.87
C GLY A 36 7.86 15.60 -15.32
N ASP A 37 7.12 15.07 -16.30
CA ASP A 37 5.80 15.57 -16.67
C ASP A 37 4.74 14.85 -15.82
N ASN A 38 4.22 15.54 -14.80
CA ASN A 38 3.22 14.97 -13.88
C ASN A 38 1.76 15.29 -14.30
N ARG A 39 1.52 15.68 -15.56
CA ARG A 39 0.17 15.96 -16.04
C ARG A 39 -0.67 14.69 -16.08
N GLN A 40 -1.92 14.81 -15.70
CA GLN A 40 -2.93 13.79 -15.88
C GLN A 40 -3.89 14.20 -16.98
N LEU A 41 -3.97 13.40 -18.03
CA LEU A 41 -4.83 13.62 -19.19
C LEU A 41 -6.05 12.70 -19.13
N SER A 42 -7.21 13.21 -19.49
CA SER A 42 -8.43 12.40 -19.53
C SER A 42 -8.42 11.50 -20.76
N LEU A 43 -8.40 10.19 -20.54
CA LEU A 43 -8.49 9.20 -21.61
C LEU A 43 -9.98 8.97 -21.99
N PRO A 44 -10.33 8.98 -23.30
CA PRO A 44 -11.67 8.69 -23.75
C PRO A 44 -12.13 7.27 -23.36
N ASP A 45 -13.39 7.12 -22.94
CA ASP A 45 -13.96 5.82 -22.53
C ASP A 45 -13.90 4.76 -23.63
N GLN A 46 -13.98 5.17 -24.90
CA GLN A 46 -13.89 4.27 -26.04
C GLN A 46 -12.49 3.67 -26.17
N LEU A 47 -11.43 4.45 -25.92
CA LEU A 47 -10.04 3.98 -25.94
C LEU A 47 -9.76 2.99 -24.79
N ARG A 48 -10.42 3.17 -23.64
CA ARG A 48 -10.31 2.21 -22.52
C ARG A 48 -10.97 0.86 -22.82
N ARG A 49 -11.98 0.81 -23.69
CA ARG A 49 -12.68 -0.43 -24.07
C ARG A 49 -11.95 -1.18 -25.18
N ASP A 50 -11.31 -0.47 -26.07
CA ASP A 50 -10.55 -1.02 -27.18
C ASP A 50 -9.24 -0.22 -27.32
N PRO A 51 -8.23 -0.54 -26.51
CA PRO A 51 -6.97 0.22 -26.47
C PRO A 51 -6.15 0.10 -27.74
N THR A 52 -6.23 -1.01 -28.44
CA THR A 52 -5.37 -1.33 -29.60
C THR A 52 -5.82 -0.67 -30.90
N THR A 53 -7.02 -0.11 -30.94
CA THR A 53 -7.52 0.64 -32.10
C THR A 53 -7.16 2.12 -32.00
N PRO A 54 -6.38 2.67 -32.97
CA PRO A 54 -5.98 4.08 -32.92
C PRO A 54 -7.17 5.02 -33.02
N MET A 55 -7.27 5.97 -32.09
CA MET A 55 -8.33 6.95 -31.98
C MET A 55 -7.79 8.37 -32.14
N VAL A 56 -8.49 9.20 -32.90
CA VAL A 56 -8.20 10.64 -32.98
C VAL A 56 -9.09 11.41 -32.01
N TYR A 57 -8.50 12.18 -31.13
CA TYR A 57 -9.20 13.02 -30.16
C TYR A 57 -8.46 14.34 -29.94
N GLY A 58 -9.13 15.47 -30.17
CA GLY A 58 -8.54 16.81 -29.95
C GLY A 58 -7.28 17.13 -30.77
N GLY A 59 -7.15 16.59 -32.01
CA GLY A 59 -5.99 16.82 -32.87
C GLY A 59 -4.77 15.97 -32.55
N VAL A 60 -4.92 14.96 -31.71
CA VAL A 60 -3.89 13.96 -31.39
C VAL A 60 -4.40 12.56 -31.70
N THR A 61 -3.48 11.65 -32.02
CA THR A 61 -3.75 10.23 -32.18
C THR A 61 -3.35 9.50 -30.91
N LEU A 62 -4.29 8.73 -30.35
CA LEU A 62 -4.15 7.92 -29.15
C LEU A 62 -4.26 6.43 -29.50
N ILE A 63 -3.41 5.60 -28.91
CA ILE A 63 -3.45 4.14 -29.00
C ILE A 63 -2.87 3.54 -27.72
N GLY A 64 -3.37 2.39 -27.30
CA GLY A 64 -2.83 1.64 -26.18
C GLY A 64 -2.06 0.40 -26.62
N THR A 65 -1.22 -0.14 -25.75
CA THR A 65 -0.62 -1.46 -25.89
C THR A 65 -1.65 -2.55 -25.64
N ASP A 66 -1.40 -3.75 -26.16
CA ASP A 66 -2.24 -4.94 -25.92
C ASP A 66 -1.81 -5.60 -24.61
N ASP A 67 -2.26 -5.03 -23.49
CA ASP A 67 -1.94 -5.49 -22.15
C ASP A 67 -3.14 -5.31 -21.20
N ARG A 68 -3.18 -6.06 -20.09
CA ARG A 68 -4.18 -5.89 -19.02
C ARG A 68 -4.14 -4.50 -18.38
N GLN A 69 -2.97 -3.88 -18.33
CA GLN A 69 -2.76 -2.48 -17.93
C GLN A 69 -2.10 -1.70 -19.08
N PRO A 70 -2.88 -1.32 -20.11
CA PRO A 70 -2.31 -0.72 -21.31
C PRO A 70 -1.56 0.58 -21.01
N LEU A 71 -0.42 0.75 -21.66
CA LEU A 71 0.24 2.03 -21.80
C LEU A 71 -0.34 2.75 -23.00
N PHE A 72 -0.67 4.02 -22.86
CA PHE A 72 -1.26 4.82 -23.92
C PHE A 72 -0.22 5.76 -24.53
N ILE A 73 -0.11 5.70 -25.84
CA ILE A 73 0.75 6.57 -26.64
C ILE A 73 -0.13 7.68 -27.22
N CYS A 74 0.35 8.91 -27.09
CA CYS A 74 -0.28 10.10 -27.65
C CYS A 74 0.69 10.76 -28.63
N LEU A 75 0.36 10.78 -29.91
CA LEU A 75 1.12 11.49 -30.96
C LEU A 75 0.33 12.70 -31.46
N HIS A 76 1.03 13.81 -31.71
CA HIS A 76 0.42 15.00 -32.27
C HIS A 76 0.10 14.81 -33.76
N GLY A 77 -1.15 15.04 -34.15
CA GLY A 77 -1.65 14.90 -35.51
C GLY A 77 -2.75 13.85 -35.64
N ASP A 78 -3.40 13.85 -36.80
CA ASP A 78 -4.57 13.01 -37.14
C ASP A 78 -4.48 12.33 -38.52
N SER A 79 -3.36 12.52 -39.22
CA SER A 79 -3.13 11.91 -40.54
C SER A 79 -3.00 10.39 -40.46
N GLN A 80 -3.18 9.71 -41.59
CA GLN A 80 -3.01 8.26 -41.68
C GLN A 80 -1.57 7.83 -41.34
N GLU A 81 -0.58 8.66 -41.64
CA GLU A 81 0.83 8.45 -41.32
C GLU A 81 1.05 8.46 -39.82
N VAL A 82 0.44 9.42 -39.10
CA VAL A 82 0.51 9.49 -37.63
C VAL A 82 -0.14 8.28 -36.99
N LYS A 83 -1.31 7.82 -37.52
CA LYS A 83 -1.96 6.59 -37.03
C LYS A 83 -1.09 5.36 -37.23
N ASN A 84 -0.48 5.22 -38.40
CA ASN A 84 0.43 4.09 -38.68
C ASN A 84 1.68 4.14 -37.76
N CYS A 85 2.22 5.34 -37.55
CA CYS A 85 3.35 5.52 -36.63
C CYS A 85 2.96 5.15 -35.20
N ALA A 86 1.79 5.59 -34.74
CA ALA A 86 1.28 5.27 -33.39
C ALA A 86 1.10 3.76 -33.21
N MET A 87 0.56 3.06 -34.21
CA MET A 87 0.42 1.59 -34.20
C MET A 87 1.78 0.89 -34.10
N LEU A 88 2.77 1.31 -34.91
CA LEU A 88 4.13 0.73 -34.86
C LEU A 88 4.79 0.99 -33.52
N CYS A 89 4.62 2.17 -32.93
CA CYS A 89 5.14 2.49 -31.60
C CYS A 89 4.49 1.62 -30.51
N ALA A 90 3.16 1.45 -30.57
CA ALA A 90 2.46 0.59 -29.64
C ALA A 90 2.95 -0.85 -29.70
N GLU A 91 3.12 -1.37 -30.91
CA GLU A 91 3.65 -2.73 -31.13
C GLU A 91 5.09 -2.88 -30.65
N LEU A 92 5.97 -1.90 -30.97
CA LEU A 92 7.37 -1.92 -30.50
C LEU A 92 7.45 -1.82 -28.98
N ILE A 93 6.63 -0.99 -28.34
CA ILE A 93 6.59 -0.87 -26.88
C ILE A 93 6.05 -2.17 -26.27
N ASN A 94 5.01 -2.75 -26.87
CA ASN A 94 4.46 -4.03 -26.48
C ASN A 94 5.51 -5.15 -26.55
N MET A 95 6.23 -5.22 -27.67
CA MET A 95 7.34 -6.16 -27.82
C MET A 95 8.46 -5.93 -26.80
N LEU A 96 8.83 -4.68 -26.50
CA LEU A 96 9.86 -4.38 -25.50
C LEU A 96 9.43 -4.79 -24.10
N VAL A 97 8.18 -4.56 -23.75
CA VAL A 97 7.62 -4.98 -22.46
C VAL A 97 7.59 -6.52 -22.38
N HIS A 98 7.21 -7.21 -23.45
CA HIS A 98 7.15 -8.68 -23.46
C HIS A 98 8.51 -9.38 -23.68
N VAL A 99 9.45 -8.80 -24.42
CA VAL A 99 10.80 -9.37 -24.61
C VAL A 99 11.61 -9.31 -23.32
N ASP A 100 11.37 -8.31 -22.47
CA ASP A 100 12.00 -8.26 -21.15
C ASP A 100 11.47 -9.37 -20.21
N LEU A 101 10.27 -9.92 -20.44
CA LEU A 101 9.73 -11.08 -19.74
C LEU A 101 10.55 -12.36 -19.99
N GLY A 102 11.09 -12.56 -21.19
CA GLY A 102 11.95 -13.71 -21.53
C GLY A 102 13.38 -13.64 -20.97
N HIS A 103 13.76 -12.53 -20.34
CA HIS A 103 15.04 -12.31 -19.65
C HIS A 103 14.85 -11.61 -18.31
N ALA A 104 13.65 -11.71 -17.73
CA ALA A 104 13.35 -11.13 -16.43
C ALA A 104 14.34 -11.66 -15.37
N THR A 105 14.86 -10.78 -14.53
CA THR A 105 15.58 -11.25 -13.34
C THR A 105 14.59 -11.87 -12.34
N ARG A 106 15.10 -12.63 -11.35
CA ARG A 106 14.26 -13.21 -10.29
C ARG A 106 13.43 -12.14 -9.56
N GLU A 107 14.00 -10.96 -9.36
CA GLU A 107 13.33 -9.80 -8.74
C GLU A 107 12.21 -9.24 -9.63
N GLN A 108 12.45 -9.16 -10.94
CA GLN A 108 11.45 -8.73 -11.92
C GLN A 108 10.29 -9.72 -12.00
N ALA A 109 10.58 -11.02 -12.04
CA ALA A 109 9.58 -12.09 -12.04
C ALA A 109 8.68 -12.00 -10.80
N VAL A 110 9.28 -11.86 -9.60
CA VAL A 110 8.51 -11.72 -8.35
C VAL A 110 7.71 -10.42 -8.35
N ARG A 111 8.24 -9.34 -8.90
CA ARG A 111 7.48 -8.07 -9.02
C ARG A 111 6.20 -8.23 -9.83
N LEU A 112 6.26 -8.96 -10.96
CA LEU A 112 5.09 -9.26 -11.79
C LEU A 112 4.06 -10.10 -11.03
N MET A 113 4.53 -11.13 -10.31
CA MET A 113 3.68 -11.97 -9.46
C MET A 113 3.00 -11.17 -8.35
N LEU A 114 3.76 -10.32 -7.63
CA LEU A 114 3.24 -9.47 -6.56
C LEU A 114 2.17 -8.48 -7.04
N ARG A 115 2.28 -8.03 -8.29
CA ARG A 115 1.31 -7.10 -8.88
C ARG A 115 0.09 -7.79 -9.51
N GLY A 116 0.09 -9.13 -9.55
CA GLY A 116 -0.95 -9.88 -10.25
C GLY A 116 -0.95 -9.63 -11.76
N GLU A 117 0.21 -9.33 -12.33
CA GLU A 117 0.40 -9.14 -13.77
C GLU A 117 0.53 -10.48 -14.49
N VAL A 118 0.82 -11.56 -13.75
CA VAL A 118 0.88 -12.95 -14.20
C VAL A 118 0.05 -13.87 -13.29
N GLU A 119 -0.71 -14.80 -13.86
CA GLU A 119 -1.61 -15.70 -13.14
C GLU A 119 -1.65 -17.10 -13.77
N GLY A 120 -2.13 -18.12 -13.03
CA GLY A 120 -2.32 -19.48 -13.52
C GLY A 120 -1.06 -20.08 -14.12
N ALA A 121 -1.16 -20.64 -15.33
CA ALA A 121 -0.06 -21.33 -16.00
C ALA A 121 1.15 -20.43 -16.31
N GLU A 122 0.94 -19.13 -16.51
CA GLU A 122 2.01 -18.17 -16.73
C GLU A 122 2.83 -17.94 -15.46
N LEU A 123 2.14 -17.80 -14.30
CA LEU A 123 2.78 -17.71 -12.99
C LEU A 123 3.59 -18.98 -12.68
N GLU A 124 3.01 -20.17 -12.93
CA GLU A 124 3.68 -21.45 -12.72
C GLU A 124 4.96 -21.58 -13.60
N SER A 125 4.87 -21.18 -14.87
CA SER A 125 6.00 -21.18 -15.80
C SER A 125 7.12 -20.24 -15.33
N LEU A 126 6.76 -19.02 -14.97
CA LEU A 126 7.70 -18.01 -14.49
C LEU A 126 8.34 -18.42 -13.15
N ALA A 127 7.56 -19.03 -12.25
CA ALA A 127 8.07 -19.57 -10.99
C ALA A 127 9.10 -20.70 -11.22
N ALA A 128 8.80 -21.61 -12.14
CA ALA A 128 9.72 -22.72 -12.50
C ALA A 128 11.02 -22.21 -13.11
N GLU A 129 10.97 -21.21 -14.01
CA GLU A 129 12.14 -20.60 -14.65
C GLU A 129 13.09 -19.97 -13.61
N HIS A 130 12.55 -19.40 -12.54
CA HIS A 130 13.33 -18.73 -11.49
C HIS A 130 13.53 -19.57 -10.22
N ASN A 131 13.24 -20.87 -10.26
CA ASN A 131 13.36 -21.82 -9.13
C ASN A 131 12.58 -21.35 -7.88
N ILE A 132 11.38 -20.81 -8.09
CA ILE A 132 10.45 -20.42 -7.01
C ILE A 132 9.45 -21.57 -6.81
N ALA A 133 9.53 -22.27 -5.67
CA ALA A 133 8.61 -23.37 -5.37
C ALA A 133 7.16 -22.85 -5.22
N LEU A 134 6.16 -23.60 -5.65
CA LEU A 134 4.76 -23.17 -5.61
C LEU A 134 4.12 -23.35 -4.22
N ASP A 135 4.58 -24.35 -3.47
CA ASP A 135 3.97 -24.88 -2.24
C ASP A 135 4.73 -24.54 -0.94
N LYS A 136 5.60 -23.54 -0.98
CA LYS A 136 6.28 -23.09 0.24
C LYS A 136 5.48 -22.02 0.97
N LYS A 137 5.48 -22.10 2.30
CA LYS A 137 4.88 -21.08 3.16
C LYS A 137 5.62 -19.76 3.02
N ARG A 138 4.89 -18.70 2.72
CA ARG A 138 5.45 -17.34 2.51
C ARG A 138 4.56 -16.26 3.12
N CYS A 139 5.20 -15.15 3.42
CA CYS A 139 4.50 -13.88 3.62
C CYS A 139 5.14 -12.79 2.76
N VAL A 140 4.41 -11.72 2.54
CA VAL A 140 4.95 -10.50 1.92
C VAL A 140 5.14 -9.46 3.00
N MET A 141 6.33 -8.87 3.02
CA MET A 141 6.64 -7.69 3.84
C MET A 141 6.79 -6.49 2.90
N TYR A 142 5.96 -5.48 3.10
CA TYR A 142 6.01 -4.24 2.33
C TYR A 142 6.64 -3.14 3.15
N PHE A 143 7.65 -2.48 2.60
CA PHE A 143 8.42 -1.41 3.24
C PHE A 143 8.15 -0.10 2.53
N TYR A 144 7.87 0.94 3.30
CA TYR A 144 7.67 2.29 2.80
C TYR A 144 8.43 3.32 3.63
N SER A 145 9.32 4.09 2.98
CA SER A 145 10.03 5.22 3.60
C SER A 145 10.03 6.41 2.64
N ALA A 146 9.35 7.49 3.01
CA ALA A 146 9.21 8.65 2.14
C ALA A 146 10.52 9.42 1.88
N GLN A 147 11.53 9.23 2.72
CA GLN A 147 12.76 10.02 2.72
C GLN A 147 14.02 9.20 2.39
N THR A 148 13.91 7.88 2.32
CA THR A 148 15.04 7.00 1.99
C THR A 148 14.92 6.56 0.54
N ALA A 149 16.03 6.61 -0.19
CA ALA A 149 16.10 6.06 -1.54
C ALA A 149 15.93 4.52 -1.50
N THR A 150 15.40 3.93 -2.56
CA THR A 150 15.19 2.47 -2.62
C THR A 150 16.49 1.69 -2.60
N GLU A 151 17.55 2.25 -3.18
CA GLU A 151 18.89 1.63 -3.18
C GLU A 151 19.47 1.52 -1.77
N ASP A 152 19.39 2.60 -0.96
CA ASP A 152 19.85 2.60 0.42
C ASP A 152 19.01 1.64 1.27
N ALA A 153 17.69 1.66 1.07
CA ALA A 153 16.75 0.77 1.75
C ALA A 153 17.01 -0.71 1.40
N SER A 154 17.35 -1.02 0.14
CA SER A 154 17.69 -2.36 -0.31
C SER A 154 18.96 -2.87 0.37
N ALA A 155 20.01 -2.04 0.44
CA ALA A 155 21.27 -2.41 1.10
C ALA A 155 21.07 -2.76 2.59
N ILE A 156 20.20 -2.05 3.29
CA ILE A 156 19.87 -2.35 4.69
C ILE A 156 19.17 -3.72 4.80
N LEU A 157 18.25 -4.01 3.88
CA LEU A 157 17.46 -5.25 3.89
C LEU A 157 18.30 -6.48 3.47
N GLU A 158 19.33 -6.34 2.65
CA GLU A 158 20.20 -7.43 2.22
C GLU A 158 20.79 -8.22 3.41
N GLY A 159 21.03 -7.56 4.55
CA GLY A 159 21.53 -8.20 5.76
C GLY A 159 20.54 -9.15 6.45
N VAL A 160 19.25 -9.13 6.09
CA VAL A 160 18.18 -9.93 6.73
C VAL A 160 17.49 -10.90 5.74
N ILE A 161 17.92 -10.92 4.48
CA ILE A 161 17.38 -11.75 3.40
C ILE A 161 18.15 -13.06 3.34
N ASP A 162 17.44 -14.17 3.17
CA ASP A 162 18.01 -15.43 2.70
C ASP A 162 18.02 -15.42 1.16
N PRO A 163 19.20 -15.25 0.49
CA PRO A 163 19.24 -15.07 -0.96
C PRO A 163 18.71 -16.28 -1.77
N GLU A 164 18.67 -17.46 -1.17
CA GLU A 164 18.19 -18.68 -1.83
C GLU A 164 16.66 -18.73 -1.84
N ASN A 165 16.01 -18.34 -0.73
CA ASN A 165 14.60 -18.55 -0.54
C ASN A 165 13.76 -17.25 -0.62
N ASP A 166 14.35 -16.11 -0.31
CA ASP A 166 13.67 -14.82 -0.30
C ASP A 166 13.93 -14.03 -1.58
N VAL A 167 13.04 -13.10 -1.89
CA VAL A 167 13.23 -12.16 -3.01
C VAL A 167 12.78 -10.78 -2.60
N LEU A 168 13.73 -9.83 -2.64
CA LEU A 168 13.47 -8.42 -2.46
C LEU A 168 13.31 -7.75 -3.83
N THR A 169 12.31 -6.90 -3.99
CA THR A 169 12.09 -6.17 -5.24
C THR A 169 11.54 -4.77 -4.99
N GLU A 170 11.89 -3.85 -5.86
CA GLU A 170 11.29 -2.53 -5.89
C GLU A 170 9.87 -2.59 -6.44
N VAL A 171 8.91 -1.98 -5.73
CA VAL A 171 7.50 -1.94 -6.14
C VAL A 171 6.98 -0.51 -6.30
N GLY A 172 7.79 0.48 -6.00
CA GLY A 172 7.51 1.89 -6.16
C GLY A 172 8.70 2.77 -5.76
N ARG A 173 8.64 4.07 -6.07
CA ARG A 173 9.74 5.02 -5.89
C ARG A 173 10.34 5.08 -4.46
N HIS A 174 9.54 4.75 -3.46
CA HIS A 174 9.92 4.78 -2.04
C HIS A 174 9.49 3.51 -1.32
N SER A 175 9.39 2.41 -2.06
CA SER A 175 8.84 1.18 -1.50
C SER A 175 9.47 -0.07 -2.08
N LEU A 176 9.74 -1.01 -1.19
CA LEU A 176 10.25 -2.33 -1.46
C LEU A 176 9.24 -3.38 -1.00
N ALA A 177 9.25 -4.53 -1.62
CA ALA A 177 8.52 -5.70 -1.17
C ALA A 177 9.48 -6.88 -1.05
N LEU A 178 9.42 -7.57 0.07
CA LEU A 178 10.14 -8.81 0.32
C LEU A 178 9.14 -9.96 0.31
N MET A 179 9.30 -10.87 -0.65
CA MET A 179 8.66 -12.18 -0.60
C MET A 179 9.52 -13.06 0.32
N LYS A 180 9.06 -13.23 1.57
CA LYS A 180 9.76 -13.97 2.61
C LYS A 180 9.25 -15.39 2.68
N THR A 181 10.13 -16.37 2.48
CA THR A 181 9.84 -17.78 2.75
C THR A 181 9.96 -18.05 4.24
N LEU A 182 9.02 -18.80 4.78
CA LEU A 182 8.91 -19.11 6.19
C LEU A 182 9.17 -20.59 6.43
N ASP A 183 9.85 -20.91 7.52
CA ASP A 183 9.92 -22.27 8.00
C ASP A 183 8.56 -22.74 8.52
N GLU A 184 8.31 -24.05 8.54
CA GLU A 184 7.04 -24.63 9.03
C GLU A 184 6.71 -24.20 10.47
N GLU A 185 7.75 -24.03 11.30
CA GLU A 185 7.64 -23.61 12.70
C GLU A 185 7.58 -22.07 12.87
N ALA A 186 7.73 -21.30 11.77
CA ALA A 186 7.72 -19.85 11.86
C ALA A 186 6.38 -19.36 12.41
N ASN A 187 6.46 -18.67 13.53
CA ASN A 187 5.33 -18.10 14.25
C ASN A 187 5.32 -16.57 14.19
N PHE A 188 4.26 -15.97 14.71
CA PHE A 188 4.11 -14.53 14.80
C PHE A 188 5.29 -13.84 15.53
N ASP A 189 5.78 -14.44 16.62
CA ASP A 189 6.83 -13.81 17.44
C ASP A 189 8.15 -13.67 16.67
N ALA A 190 8.52 -14.69 15.88
CA ALA A 190 9.71 -14.65 15.02
C ALA A 190 9.59 -13.55 13.94
N LEU A 191 8.43 -13.41 13.30
CA LEU A 191 8.17 -12.32 12.34
C LEU A 191 8.17 -10.95 13.02
N ALA A 192 7.65 -10.86 14.24
CA ALA A 192 7.65 -9.62 15.01
C ALA A 192 9.06 -9.21 15.45
N GLU A 193 9.93 -10.16 15.78
CA GLU A 193 11.34 -9.90 16.07
C GLU A 193 12.10 -9.45 14.84
N LEU A 194 11.91 -10.12 13.71
CA LEU A 194 12.51 -9.76 12.42
C LEU A 194 12.12 -8.33 12.01
N THR A 195 10.83 -8.00 12.06
CA THR A 195 10.35 -6.65 11.67
C THR A 195 10.91 -5.56 12.57
N ARG A 196 11.04 -5.81 13.88
CA ARG A 196 11.68 -4.87 14.82
C ARG A 196 13.17 -4.70 14.55
N ALA A 197 13.88 -5.80 14.23
CA ALA A 197 15.29 -5.73 13.86
C ALA A 197 15.51 -4.87 12.63
N VAL A 198 14.67 -5.07 11.58
CA VAL A 198 14.68 -4.26 10.36
C VAL A 198 14.40 -2.79 10.67
N GLU A 199 13.34 -2.48 11.42
CA GLU A 199 13.00 -1.11 11.82
C GLU A 199 14.17 -0.41 12.53
N ASN A 200 14.80 -1.10 13.48
CA ASN A 200 15.96 -0.56 14.22
C ASN A 200 17.16 -0.31 13.28
N SER A 201 17.46 -1.23 12.35
CA SER A 201 18.54 -1.04 11.38
C SER A 201 18.27 0.18 10.50
N PHE A 202 17.05 0.34 9.97
CA PHE A 202 16.66 1.52 9.22
C PHE A 202 16.84 2.81 10.01
N LEU A 203 16.39 2.83 11.26
CA LEU A 203 16.50 4.01 12.11
C LEU A 203 17.97 4.35 12.42
N MET A 204 18.82 3.33 12.65
CA MET A 204 20.25 3.53 12.93
C MET A 204 21.02 4.04 11.72
N GLU A 205 20.73 3.51 10.51
CA GLU A 205 21.50 3.84 9.32
C GLU A 205 21.01 5.11 8.61
N THR A 206 19.70 5.36 8.60
CA THR A 206 19.12 6.50 7.87
C THR A 206 18.66 7.64 8.77
N GLY A 207 18.49 7.39 10.07
CA GLY A 207 17.84 8.33 10.98
C GLY A 207 16.34 8.57 10.67
N GLN A 208 15.74 7.79 9.76
CA GLN A 208 14.38 7.94 9.29
C GLN A 208 13.51 6.72 9.62
N PRO A 209 12.22 6.91 9.89
CA PRO A 209 11.32 5.80 10.11
C PRO A 209 11.00 5.07 8.81
N VAL A 210 10.89 3.74 8.88
CA VAL A 210 10.34 2.89 7.84
C VAL A 210 9.00 2.33 8.32
N TYR A 211 7.98 2.37 7.47
CA TYR A 211 6.71 1.68 7.72
C TYR A 211 6.77 0.27 7.14
N ILE A 212 6.40 -0.72 7.93
CA ILE A 212 6.45 -2.13 7.59
C ILE A 212 5.06 -2.72 7.69
N GLY A 213 4.54 -3.23 6.58
CA GLY A 213 3.30 -4.01 6.53
C GLY A 213 3.62 -5.46 6.25
N VAL A 214 2.99 -6.38 6.98
CA VAL A 214 3.20 -7.82 6.85
C VAL A 214 1.87 -8.49 6.53
N SER A 215 1.84 -9.29 5.45
CA SER A 215 0.67 -10.07 5.06
C SER A 215 0.46 -11.29 5.97
N GLN A 216 -0.67 -11.95 5.79
CA GLN A 216 -0.85 -13.30 6.34
C GLN A 216 0.09 -14.29 5.64
N PRO A 217 0.66 -15.28 6.39
CA PRO A 217 1.37 -16.39 5.79
C PRO A 217 0.45 -17.27 4.94
N ARG A 218 0.92 -17.68 3.75
CA ARG A 218 0.19 -18.56 2.82
C ARG A 218 1.12 -19.60 2.22
N ASP A 219 0.58 -20.78 1.92
CA ASP A 219 1.34 -21.90 1.36
C ASP A 219 1.23 -21.98 -0.18
N ASP A 220 0.39 -21.12 -0.79
CA ASP A 220 0.10 -21.11 -2.23
C ASP A 220 0.62 -19.83 -2.87
N LEU A 221 1.55 -19.97 -3.82
CA LEU A 221 2.15 -18.85 -4.57
C LEU A 221 1.10 -18.11 -5.43
N SER A 222 0.02 -18.76 -5.85
CA SER A 222 -1.04 -18.11 -6.64
C SER A 222 -1.71 -16.96 -5.90
N LEU A 223 -1.62 -16.95 -4.56
CA LEU A 223 -2.18 -15.92 -3.68
C LEU A 223 -1.17 -14.80 -3.34
N ILE A 224 0.00 -14.79 -3.99
CA ILE A 224 1.06 -13.85 -3.62
C ILE A 224 0.70 -12.39 -3.92
N ALA A 225 -0.08 -12.14 -4.98
CA ALA A 225 -0.59 -10.81 -5.29
C ALA A 225 -1.55 -10.30 -4.20
N GLU A 226 -2.44 -11.18 -3.70
CA GLU A 226 -3.31 -10.85 -2.57
C GLU A 226 -2.49 -10.55 -1.31
N SER A 227 -1.45 -11.36 -1.04
CA SER A 227 -0.53 -11.13 0.09
C SER A 227 0.18 -9.78 -0.01
N PHE A 228 0.55 -9.35 -1.21
CA PHE A 228 1.15 -8.02 -1.42
C PHE A 228 0.16 -6.89 -1.11
N GLU A 229 -1.08 -7.00 -1.57
CA GLU A 229 -2.13 -6.03 -1.25
C GLU A 229 -2.45 -6.02 0.26
N GLU A 230 -2.46 -7.17 0.93
CA GLU A 230 -2.62 -7.25 2.38
C GLU A 230 -1.50 -6.49 3.12
N ALA A 231 -0.24 -6.71 2.73
CA ALA A 231 0.91 -6.04 3.35
C ALA A 231 0.84 -4.51 3.15
N ARG A 232 0.51 -4.06 1.94
CA ARG A 232 0.32 -2.65 1.63
C ARG A 232 -0.83 -2.03 2.42
N ASN A 233 -1.96 -2.73 2.49
CA ASN A 233 -3.15 -2.29 3.21
C ASN A 233 -2.93 -2.30 4.73
N ALA A 234 -2.08 -3.18 5.26
CA ALA A 234 -1.72 -3.16 6.68
C ALA A 234 -1.14 -1.79 7.09
N ILE A 235 -0.25 -1.20 6.29
CA ILE A 235 0.26 0.16 6.54
C ILE A 235 -0.85 1.21 6.38
N ASN A 236 -1.62 1.14 5.29
CA ASN A 236 -2.66 2.13 5.00
C ASN A 236 -3.72 2.20 6.09
N ILE A 237 -4.15 1.05 6.59
CA ILE A 237 -5.15 0.91 7.65
C ILE A 237 -4.52 1.20 9.00
N GLY A 238 -3.38 0.58 9.29
CA GLY A 238 -2.71 0.71 10.58
C GLY A 238 -2.40 2.16 10.95
N ARG A 239 -1.91 2.96 10.02
CA ARG A 239 -1.63 4.39 10.22
C ARG A 239 -2.86 5.23 10.55
N VAL A 240 -4.05 4.81 10.14
CA VAL A 240 -5.31 5.51 10.48
C VAL A 240 -5.65 5.32 11.94
N TYR A 241 -5.47 4.11 12.45
CA TYR A 241 -5.93 3.74 13.78
C TYR A 241 -4.84 3.80 14.85
N ASN A 242 -3.58 3.56 14.47
CA ASN A 242 -2.42 3.63 15.36
C ASN A 242 -1.30 4.43 14.69
N SER A 243 -1.33 5.75 14.86
CA SER A 243 -0.36 6.68 14.26
C SER A 243 1.04 6.64 14.88
N THR A 244 1.20 5.98 16.01
CA THR A 244 2.50 5.87 16.71
C THR A 244 3.28 4.62 16.33
N SER A 245 2.63 3.63 15.70
CA SER A 245 3.29 2.42 15.23
C SER A 245 3.79 2.59 13.80
N THR A 246 4.87 1.90 13.50
CA THR A 246 5.46 1.79 12.17
C THR A 246 5.36 0.37 11.60
N ILE A 247 5.06 -0.63 12.44
CA ILE A 247 4.94 -2.04 12.07
C ILE A 247 3.48 -2.47 12.18
N PHE A 248 2.94 -3.06 11.12
CA PHE A 248 1.54 -3.48 11.03
C PHE A 248 1.42 -4.89 10.44
N PHE A 249 0.81 -5.80 11.18
CA PHE A 249 0.48 -7.15 10.74
C PHE A 249 -0.98 -7.19 10.32
N TYR A 250 -1.24 -7.60 9.08
CA TYR A 250 -2.58 -7.58 8.48
C TYR A 250 -3.59 -8.44 9.25
N ASP A 251 -3.16 -9.61 9.77
CA ASP A 251 -3.99 -10.51 10.58
C ASP A 251 -4.38 -9.92 11.94
N ARG A 252 -3.60 -8.95 12.45
CA ARG A 252 -3.88 -8.26 13.72
C ARG A 252 -4.78 -7.04 13.59
N LEU A 253 -5.13 -6.66 12.37
CA LEU A 253 -5.96 -5.49 12.06
C LEU A 253 -7.41 -5.86 11.69
N LEU A 254 -7.94 -6.99 12.18
CA LEU A 254 -9.26 -7.48 11.77
C LEU A 254 -10.38 -6.45 12.02
N LEU A 255 -10.42 -5.85 13.20
CA LEU A 255 -11.40 -4.83 13.54
C LEU A 255 -11.18 -3.54 12.74
N GLU A 256 -9.94 -3.10 12.63
CA GLU A 256 -9.56 -1.89 11.91
C GLU A 256 -9.89 -2.00 10.42
N ARG A 257 -9.66 -3.16 9.81
CA ARG A 257 -10.03 -3.48 8.42
C ARG A 257 -11.55 -3.37 8.22
N PHE A 258 -12.32 -4.05 9.06
CA PHE A 258 -13.78 -3.98 9.02
C PHE A 258 -14.29 -2.53 9.11
N LEU A 259 -13.74 -1.74 10.03
CA LEU A 259 -14.15 -0.34 10.20
C LEU A 259 -13.66 0.56 9.06
N TYR A 260 -12.50 0.24 8.46
CA TYR A 260 -11.95 0.98 7.34
C TYR A 260 -12.80 0.81 6.07
N ASP A 261 -13.41 -0.36 5.87
CA ASP A 261 -14.27 -0.65 4.72
C ASP A 261 -15.65 0.02 4.81
N LEU A 262 -16.03 0.51 5.98
CA LEU A 262 -17.30 1.23 6.14
C LEU A 262 -17.30 2.56 5.38
N PRO A 263 -18.42 2.91 4.72
CA PRO A 263 -18.59 4.22 4.10
C PRO A 263 -18.36 5.37 5.09
N VAL A 264 -17.74 6.46 4.60
CA VAL A 264 -17.34 7.60 5.45
C VAL A 264 -18.55 8.28 6.12
N ASP A 265 -19.67 8.38 5.40
CA ASP A 265 -20.92 8.94 5.92
C ASP A 265 -21.51 8.09 7.05
N VAL A 266 -21.40 6.75 6.93
CA VAL A 266 -21.81 5.84 8.01
C VAL A 266 -20.91 6.04 9.23
N SER A 267 -19.59 6.04 9.04
CA SER A 267 -18.61 6.25 10.10
C SER A 267 -18.81 7.61 10.79
N ALA A 268 -19.04 8.68 10.03
CA ALA A 268 -19.30 10.02 10.56
C ALA A 268 -20.62 10.10 11.35
N ARG A 269 -21.68 9.48 10.85
CA ARG A 269 -22.99 9.47 11.50
C ARG A 269 -22.93 8.82 12.89
N TYR A 270 -22.26 7.68 13.01
CA TYR A 270 -22.18 6.97 14.30
C TYR A 270 -21.19 7.66 15.26
N SER A 271 -20.00 8.02 14.80
CA SER A 271 -19.02 8.68 15.67
C SER A 271 -19.52 10.02 16.22
N SER A 272 -20.32 10.77 15.46
CA SER A 272 -20.88 12.05 15.89
C SER A 272 -21.88 11.94 17.05
N GLN A 273 -22.40 10.76 17.35
CA GLN A 273 -23.26 10.56 18.51
C GLN A 273 -22.51 10.78 19.83
N ILE A 274 -21.20 10.45 19.85
CA ILE A 274 -20.33 10.66 21.00
C ILE A 274 -19.44 11.88 20.80
N PHE A 275 -18.80 12.00 19.62
CA PHE A 275 -17.83 13.06 19.32
C PHE A 275 -18.48 14.19 18.53
N ASN A 276 -19.09 15.13 19.24
CA ASN A 276 -19.83 16.27 18.69
C ASN A 276 -19.38 17.58 19.33
N ARG A 277 -19.99 18.71 18.94
CA ARG A 277 -19.65 20.04 19.46
C ARG A 277 -19.82 20.18 20.98
N GLN A 278 -20.76 19.44 21.57
CA GLN A 278 -21.06 19.53 23.04
C GLN A 278 -19.99 18.79 23.84
N THR A 279 -19.46 17.66 23.30
CA THR A 279 -18.48 16.83 23.99
C THR A 279 -17.02 17.14 23.58
N ALA A 280 -16.79 17.98 22.55
CA ALA A 280 -15.47 18.32 22.06
C ALA A 280 -14.49 18.86 23.13
N LYS A 281 -14.98 19.65 24.07
CA LYS A 281 -14.15 20.15 25.18
C LYS A 281 -13.80 19.08 26.21
N LEU A 282 -14.62 18.03 26.32
CA LEU A 282 -14.38 16.92 27.22
C LEU A 282 -13.33 15.97 26.64
N PHE A 283 -13.43 15.63 25.35
CA PHE A 283 -12.54 14.71 24.67
C PHE A 283 -11.33 15.44 24.08
N ASN A 284 -10.60 16.17 24.94
CA ASN A 284 -9.29 16.70 24.59
C ASN A 284 -8.23 15.57 24.60
N ASP A 285 -7.02 15.86 24.12
CA ASP A 285 -5.94 14.88 23.99
C ASP A 285 -5.62 14.17 25.32
N GLU A 286 -5.66 14.90 26.45
CA GLU A 286 -5.42 14.32 27.77
C GLU A 286 -6.48 13.30 28.17
N MET A 287 -7.76 13.60 27.91
CA MET A 287 -8.86 12.69 28.21
C MET A 287 -8.84 11.47 27.30
N LEU A 288 -8.61 11.66 26.00
CA LEU A 288 -8.49 10.56 25.04
C LEU A 288 -7.32 9.66 25.40
N HIS A 289 -6.15 10.21 25.71
CA HIS A 289 -5.01 9.44 26.18
C HIS A 289 -5.32 8.66 27.48
N THR A 290 -6.05 9.27 28.41
CA THR A 290 -6.49 8.58 29.64
C THR A 290 -7.36 7.37 29.33
N ILE A 291 -8.31 7.51 28.39
CA ILE A 291 -9.24 6.44 28.01
C ILE A 291 -8.50 5.35 27.22
N GLU A 292 -7.63 5.72 26.26
CA GLU A 292 -6.83 4.77 25.50
C GLU A 292 -5.94 3.94 26.43
N THR A 293 -5.22 4.58 27.36
CA THR A 293 -4.40 3.87 28.36
C THR A 293 -5.25 2.97 29.25
N PHE A 294 -6.48 3.36 29.59
CA PHE A 294 -7.40 2.53 30.38
C PHE A 294 -7.82 1.26 29.60
N PHE A 295 -8.09 1.39 28.32
CA PHE A 295 -8.43 0.25 27.44
C PHE A 295 -7.22 -0.68 27.21
N GLU A 296 -6.03 -0.13 27.00
CA GLU A 296 -4.79 -0.89 26.86
C GLU A 296 -4.44 -1.74 28.11
N ASN A 297 -4.86 -1.25 29.28
CA ASN A 297 -4.70 -1.97 30.55
C ASN A 297 -5.93 -2.82 30.92
N SER A 298 -6.72 -3.24 29.94
CA SER A 298 -7.87 -4.14 30.10
C SER A 298 -8.86 -3.66 31.20
N LEU A 299 -9.14 -2.37 31.22
CA LEU A 299 -10.03 -1.69 32.18
C LEU A 299 -9.54 -1.77 33.65
N ASN A 300 -8.25 -1.99 33.87
CA ASN A 300 -7.67 -2.05 35.22
C ASN A 300 -7.33 -0.66 35.72
N LEU A 301 -8.15 -0.17 36.67
CA LEU A 301 -8.00 1.17 37.26
C LEU A 301 -6.66 1.41 37.95
N SER A 302 -6.14 0.40 38.67
CA SER A 302 -4.90 0.58 39.45
C SER A 302 -3.67 0.63 38.53
N GLU A 303 -3.62 -0.26 37.52
CA GLU A 303 -2.54 -0.30 36.57
C GLU A 303 -2.54 0.95 35.66
N THR A 304 -3.71 1.38 35.23
CA THR A 304 -3.86 2.60 34.42
C THR A 304 -3.42 3.84 35.19
N ALA A 305 -3.84 3.96 36.45
CA ALA A 305 -3.46 5.11 37.30
C ALA A 305 -1.93 5.15 37.49
N ARG A 306 -1.29 3.99 37.67
CA ARG A 306 0.17 3.86 37.77
C ARG A 306 0.87 4.31 36.47
N LYS A 307 0.40 3.83 35.31
CA LYS A 307 0.97 4.21 34.00
C LYS A 307 0.81 5.69 33.70
N LEU A 308 -0.31 6.30 34.09
CA LEU A 308 -0.59 7.72 33.88
C LEU A 308 0.05 8.61 34.96
N TYR A 309 0.72 8.04 35.97
CA TYR A 309 1.28 8.77 37.10
C TYR A 309 0.25 9.64 37.83
N ILE A 310 -1.00 9.18 37.98
CA ILE A 310 -2.08 9.86 38.68
C ILE A 310 -2.64 9.02 39.84
N HIS A 311 -3.33 9.65 40.77
CA HIS A 311 -4.04 8.92 41.83
C HIS A 311 -5.23 8.16 41.23
N ARG A 312 -5.52 6.94 41.73
CA ARG A 312 -6.67 6.13 41.30
C ARG A 312 -7.99 6.89 41.32
N ASN A 313 -8.22 7.70 42.35
CA ASN A 313 -9.44 8.50 42.46
C ASN A 313 -9.56 9.58 41.37
N THR A 314 -8.44 10.13 40.90
CA THR A 314 -8.41 11.05 39.76
C THR A 314 -8.84 10.36 38.49
N LEU A 315 -8.38 9.12 38.26
CA LEU A 315 -8.84 8.31 37.10
C LEU A 315 -10.35 8.04 37.20
N VAL A 316 -10.83 7.59 38.36
CA VAL A 316 -12.28 7.34 38.59
C VAL A 316 -13.09 8.60 38.30
N TYR A 317 -12.66 9.76 38.82
CA TYR A 317 -13.32 11.04 38.56
C TYR A 317 -13.38 11.40 37.06
N ARG A 318 -12.28 11.15 36.32
CA ARG A 318 -12.24 11.35 34.85
C ARG A 318 -13.26 10.47 34.13
N LEU A 319 -13.33 9.19 34.48
CA LEU A 319 -14.27 8.24 33.88
C LEU A 319 -15.73 8.58 34.21
N GLU A 320 -16.01 9.00 35.45
CA GLU A 320 -17.35 9.48 35.85
C GLU A 320 -17.76 10.75 35.11
N LYS A 321 -16.81 11.65 34.81
CA LYS A 321 -17.07 12.82 33.99
C LYS A 321 -17.48 12.43 32.56
N VAL A 322 -16.87 11.42 31.99
CA VAL A 322 -17.26 10.85 30.71
C VAL A 322 -18.66 10.25 30.79
N GLN A 323 -18.90 9.39 31.77
CA GLN A 323 -20.21 8.75 31.99
C GLN A 323 -21.36 9.79 32.12
N ARG A 324 -21.15 10.87 32.86
CA ARG A 324 -22.16 11.95 32.99
C ARG A 324 -22.40 12.68 31.66
N ALA A 325 -21.42 12.78 30.81
CA ALA A 325 -21.52 13.53 29.55
C ALA A 325 -22.17 12.73 28.40
N ILE A 326 -21.93 11.42 28.33
CA ILE A 326 -22.37 10.59 27.20
C ILE A 326 -23.25 9.41 27.62
N GLY A 327 -23.43 9.14 28.89
CA GLY A 327 -24.26 8.05 29.42
C GLY A 327 -23.60 6.68 29.42
N LEU A 328 -22.35 6.55 28.97
CA LEU A 328 -21.60 5.29 28.91
C LEU A 328 -20.63 5.20 30.10
N ASP A 329 -20.72 4.12 30.88
CA ASP A 329 -19.75 3.81 31.94
C ASP A 329 -18.59 2.99 31.38
N LEU A 330 -17.49 3.63 31.07
CA LEU A 330 -16.31 2.98 30.46
C LEU A 330 -15.66 1.90 31.33
N ARG A 331 -16.12 1.73 32.59
CA ARG A 331 -15.74 0.61 33.48
C ARG A 331 -16.54 -0.66 33.17
N SER A 332 -17.67 -0.53 32.48
CA SER A 332 -18.45 -1.65 31.92
C SER A 332 -17.84 -2.05 30.58
N PHE A 333 -17.67 -3.36 30.36
CA PHE A 333 -17.11 -3.88 29.12
C PHE A 333 -17.91 -3.45 27.87
N ASP A 334 -19.25 -3.57 27.92
CA ASP A 334 -20.11 -3.28 26.78
C ASP A 334 -20.07 -1.80 26.39
N ASP A 335 -20.07 -0.92 27.38
CA ASP A 335 -19.98 0.54 27.19
C ASP A 335 -18.58 0.93 26.68
N ALA A 336 -17.54 0.28 27.21
CA ALA A 336 -16.16 0.50 26.76
C ALA A 336 -15.97 0.09 25.30
N VAL A 337 -16.51 -1.07 24.89
CA VAL A 337 -16.50 -1.53 23.49
C VAL A 337 -17.25 -0.55 22.60
N THR A 338 -18.46 -0.12 23.01
CA THR A 338 -19.25 0.87 22.26
C THR A 338 -18.46 2.16 22.05
N PHE A 339 -17.87 2.69 23.11
CA PHE A 339 -17.07 3.92 23.04
C PHE A 339 -15.85 3.73 22.11
N LYS A 340 -15.10 2.63 22.27
CA LYS A 340 -13.94 2.32 21.43
C LYS A 340 -14.30 2.26 19.95
N MET A 341 -15.41 1.61 19.61
CA MET A 341 -15.87 1.57 18.21
C MET A 341 -16.20 2.96 17.67
N MET A 342 -16.91 3.80 18.41
CA MET A 342 -17.23 5.17 17.98
C MET A 342 -15.97 6.01 17.80
N MET A 343 -14.98 5.85 18.66
CA MET A 343 -13.68 6.52 18.57
C MET A 343 -12.93 6.10 17.28
N LEU A 344 -12.88 4.80 16.99
CA LEU A 344 -12.23 4.29 15.77
C LEU A 344 -12.95 4.77 14.50
N LEU A 345 -14.29 4.79 14.47
CA LEU A 345 -15.07 5.37 13.37
C LEU A 345 -14.75 6.85 13.15
N GLY A 346 -14.49 7.58 14.22
CA GLY A 346 -14.03 8.98 14.14
C GLY A 346 -12.67 9.13 13.46
N LYS A 347 -11.71 8.27 13.80
CA LYS A 347 -10.38 8.22 13.16
C LYS A 347 -10.49 7.96 11.65
N ASN A 348 -11.33 7.02 11.22
CA ASN A 348 -11.58 6.74 9.80
C ASN A 348 -12.11 7.98 9.06
N THR A 349 -13.06 8.67 9.63
CA THR A 349 -13.67 9.89 9.05
C THR A 349 -12.64 11.01 8.87
N GLN A 350 -11.77 11.23 9.85
CA GLN A 350 -10.73 12.28 9.80
C GLN A 350 -9.65 11.96 8.77
N SER A 351 -9.17 10.72 8.72
CA SER A 351 -8.14 10.29 7.77
C SER A 351 -8.55 10.47 6.32
N ARG A 352 -9.80 10.13 5.97
CA ARG A 352 -10.30 10.27 4.60
C ARG A 352 -10.56 11.72 4.18
N LYS A 353 -10.91 12.60 5.14
CA LYS A 353 -11.03 14.05 4.88
C LYS A 353 -9.69 14.71 4.60
N ASN A 354 -8.60 14.21 5.16
CA ASN A 354 -7.26 14.74 4.95
C ASN A 354 -6.60 14.24 3.64
N ARG A 355 -7.24 13.28 2.95
CA ARG A 355 -6.79 12.75 1.65
C ARG A 355 -7.52 13.38 0.45
N LEU A 356 -8.62 14.11 0.68
CA LEU A 356 -9.35 14.92 -0.29
C LEU A 356 -8.87 16.38 -0.22
#